data_c99bd8f792b4ab5a1e800363b561ea98
#
_entry.id   c99bd8f792b4ab5a1e800363b561ea98
#
_cell.length_a   1.000
_cell.length_b   1.000
_cell.length_c   1.000
_cell.angle_alpha   90.00
_cell.angle_beta   90.00
_cell.angle_gamma   90.00
#
_symmetry.space_group_name_H-M   'P 1'
#
loop_
_entity.id
_entity.type
_entity.pdbx_description
1 polymer ?
#
loop_
_entity_poly.entity_id
_entity_poly.type
_entity_poly.pdbx_seq_one_letter_code
_entity_poly.pdbx_strand_id
1 'polypeptide(L)'
;SERGYPGAAVKKDYGISLLNEDRQKDRNFFFQGSLRQEVTDLYSYKIQAKYAYDYMNYVMPPQSTVQPMDNHYWQQEVYITAANLFAFTPWWTANLSTDFQWNKLDADGTDMFNAHFIEPRRYTLLGAIATSVNLKRFSMQASLLYTYVHDRSARRMETAPDKNVFSPTVIASYRPFEKIGLNIRAFYKEIFRMPTFNDLYYVQLGNRLLKPEYATQYNVGVVYSKRFGKGVLSTLNLTVDAYYNEVRDKIIATPTSNQLVWTMVNLGYVEIRGVDVTFNPCFNLGGVALDARLSYTYQKAQDFTEEKDEGWEETVMDGYGDQIPYIPWHSGSVILNASYRKWDFNYSFIYTGERYMLGNNTPVNYIQPWYTHDMSLSRNFPFKHAQLRITAEVNNIFNQQYEVVKWYPMPGTNFKIILSLTL
;
A
#
# COMPACT_ATOMS: atom_id res chain seq x y z
N SER A 1 -2.84 -18.98 -9.46
CA SER A 1 -3.94 -19.06 -8.50
C SER A 1 -5.28 -18.99 -9.22
N GLU A 2 -6.31 -19.56 -8.66
CA GLU A 2 -7.69 -19.45 -9.12
C GLU A 2 -8.54 -18.98 -7.93
N ARG A 3 -9.34 -17.93 -8.12
CA ARG A 3 -10.17 -17.35 -7.08
C ARG A 3 -11.62 -17.28 -7.58
N GLY A 4 -12.57 -17.72 -6.74
CA GLY A 4 -13.98 -17.42 -6.89
C GLY A 4 -14.34 -16.20 -6.04
N TYR A 5 -15.18 -15.34 -6.57
CA TYR A 5 -15.70 -14.20 -5.83
C TYR A 5 -17.09 -14.57 -5.30
N PRO A 6 -17.26 -14.76 -3.98
CA PRO A 6 -18.57 -15.05 -3.42
C PRO A 6 -19.49 -13.84 -3.64
N GLY A 7 -20.71 -14.11 -4.06
CA GLY A 7 -21.74 -13.09 -4.19
C GLY A 7 -21.96 -12.38 -2.85
N ALA A 8 -21.95 -11.04 -2.84
CA ALA A 8 -22.26 -10.31 -1.64
C ALA A 8 -23.71 -10.60 -1.22
N ALA A 9 -23.92 -10.93 0.06
CA ALA A 9 -25.25 -11.18 0.64
C ALA A 9 -26.23 -10.01 0.46
N VAL A 10 -25.71 -8.81 0.32
CA VAL A 10 -26.39 -7.52 0.07
C VAL A 10 -27.27 -7.52 -1.18
N LYS A 11 -26.96 -8.35 -2.16
CA LYS A 11 -27.72 -8.39 -3.43
C LYS A 11 -29.16 -8.90 -3.27
N LYS A 12 -29.49 -9.56 -2.18
CA LYS A 12 -30.86 -9.98 -1.88
C LYS A 12 -31.79 -8.83 -1.52
N ASP A 13 -31.29 -7.80 -0.84
CA ASP A 13 -32.11 -6.70 -0.37
C ASP A 13 -32.53 -5.72 -1.47
N TYR A 14 -31.82 -5.73 -2.62
CA TYR A 14 -32.13 -4.90 -3.78
C TYR A 14 -32.86 -5.67 -4.91
N GLY A 15 -33.31 -6.89 -4.68
CA GLY A 15 -33.99 -7.70 -5.68
C GLY A 15 -33.11 -8.17 -6.85
N ILE A 16 -31.81 -7.94 -6.76
CA ILE A 16 -30.82 -8.39 -7.76
C ILE A 16 -30.21 -9.69 -7.27
N SER A 17 -30.74 -10.83 -7.73
CA SER A 17 -30.11 -12.13 -7.53
C SER A 17 -28.87 -12.22 -8.42
N LEU A 18 -27.73 -11.77 -7.94
CA LEU A 18 -26.46 -11.99 -8.59
C LEU A 18 -25.88 -13.30 -8.00
N LEU A 19 -26.09 -14.40 -8.70
CA LEU A 19 -25.26 -15.58 -8.51
C LEU A 19 -23.86 -15.19 -8.99
N ASN A 20 -22.97 -14.86 -8.06
CA ASN A 20 -21.63 -14.43 -8.39
C ASN A 20 -20.76 -15.67 -8.55
N GLU A 21 -20.71 -16.18 -9.77
CA GLU A 21 -19.80 -17.25 -10.19
C GLU A 21 -18.55 -16.67 -10.88
N ASP A 22 -18.25 -15.42 -10.60
CA ASP A 22 -17.05 -14.77 -11.15
C ASP A 22 -15.80 -15.52 -10.73
N ARG A 23 -14.91 -15.73 -11.67
CA ARG A 23 -13.66 -16.46 -11.46
C ARG A 23 -12.49 -15.68 -11.98
N GLN A 24 -11.41 -15.72 -11.22
CA GLN A 24 -10.13 -15.18 -11.65
C GLN A 24 -9.06 -16.27 -11.59
N LYS A 25 -8.28 -16.35 -12.66
CA LYS A 25 -7.10 -17.19 -12.78
C LYS A 25 -5.87 -16.36 -12.98
N ASP A 26 -4.86 -16.57 -12.13
CA ASP A 26 -3.57 -15.87 -12.25
C ASP A 26 -2.44 -16.89 -12.47
N ARG A 27 -1.53 -16.55 -13.39
CA ARG A 27 -0.27 -17.26 -13.61
C ARG A 27 0.85 -16.24 -13.68
N ASN A 28 1.83 -16.41 -12.82
CA ASN A 28 2.94 -15.49 -12.71
C ASN A 28 4.25 -16.27 -12.91
N PHE A 29 5.13 -15.72 -13.73
CA PHE A 29 6.49 -16.19 -13.89
C PHE A 29 7.44 -15.00 -13.75
N PHE A 30 8.51 -15.17 -12.99
CA PHE A 30 9.56 -14.17 -12.96
C PHE A 30 10.93 -14.84 -12.86
N PHE A 31 11.91 -14.18 -13.44
CA PHE A 31 13.32 -14.50 -13.32
C PHE A 31 14.06 -13.23 -12.90
N GLN A 32 14.98 -13.36 -11.94
CA GLN A 32 15.81 -12.23 -11.51
C GLN A 32 17.23 -12.69 -11.22
N GLY A 33 18.18 -11.80 -11.50
CA GLY A 33 19.59 -11.99 -11.20
C GLY A 33 20.21 -10.74 -10.60
N SER A 34 21.24 -10.90 -9.78
CA SER A 34 22.00 -9.77 -9.24
C SER A 34 23.48 -10.09 -9.23
N LEU A 35 24.27 -9.09 -9.60
CA LEU A 35 25.73 -9.08 -9.49
C LEU A 35 26.15 -7.93 -8.60
N ARG A 36 26.91 -8.19 -7.56
CA ARG A 36 27.54 -7.16 -6.73
C ARG A 36 29.04 -7.37 -6.74
N GLN A 37 29.79 -6.31 -6.96
CA GLN A 37 31.23 -6.31 -6.97
C GLN A 37 31.77 -5.16 -6.11
N GLU A 38 32.65 -5.47 -5.20
CA GLU A 38 33.49 -4.51 -4.48
C GLU A 38 34.80 -4.42 -5.25
N VAL A 39 35.03 -3.30 -5.94
CA VAL A 39 36.19 -3.09 -6.79
C VAL A 39 37.39 -2.59 -5.99
N THR A 40 37.10 -1.66 -5.07
CA THR A 40 38.04 -1.11 -4.09
C THR A 40 37.29 -0.79 -2.79
N ASP A 41 38.00 -0.46 -1.72
CA ASP A 41 37.37 0.03 -0.48
C ASP A 41 36.52 1.29 -0.67
N LEU A 42 36.80 2.04 -1.74
CA LEU A 42 36.12 3.30 -2.07
C LEU A 42 34.98 3.14 -3.06
N TYR A 43 34.95 2.04 -3.83
CA TYR A 43 34.01 1.87 -4.92
C TYR A 43 33.45 0.46 -5.01
N SER A 44 32.12 0.36 -5.05
CA SER A 44 31.40 -0.87 -5.35
C SER A 44 30.23 -0.61 -6.29
N TYR A 45 29.85 -1.62 -7.06
CA TYR A 45 28.66 -1.53 -7.89
C TYR A 45 27.76 -2.74 -7.72
N LYS A 46 26.48 -2.55 -8.06
CA LYS A 46 25.46 -3.60 -8.09
C LYS A 46 24.64 -3.47 -9.36
N ILE A 47 24.54 -4.56 -10.11
CA ILE A 47 23.68 -4.67 -11.29
C ILE A 47 22.61 -5.71 -10.97
N GLN A 48 21.35 -5.39 -11.28
CA GLN A 48 20.24 -6.31 -11.14
C GLN A 48 19.41 -6.29 -12.41
N ALA A 49 18.88 -7.45 -12.78
CA ALA A 49 17.95 -7.59 -13.88
C ALA A 49 16.78 -8.49 -13.46
N LYS A 50 15.59 -8.13 -13.90
CA LYS A 50 14.36 -8.88 -13.69
C LYS A 50 13.58 -8.95 -14.99
N TYR A 51 13.01 -10.12 -15.28
CA TYR A 51 11.94 -10.29 -16.24
C TYR A 51 10.72 -10.86 -15.49
N ALA A 52 9.54 -10.30 -15.71
CA ALA A 52 8.30 -10.84 -15.21
C ALA A 52 7.28 -10.99 -16.35
N TYR A 53 6.46 -12.03 -16.24
CA TYR A 53 5.36 -12.32 -17.13
C TYR A 53 4.16 -12.73 -16.26
N ASP A 54 3.11 -11.94 -16.34
CA ASP A 54 1.89 -12.11 -15.58
C ASP A 54 0.71 -12.34 -16.53
N TYR A 55 -0.06 -13.37 -16.26
CA TYR A 55 -1.30 -13.65 -16.96
C TYR A 55 -2.46 -13.64 -15.97
N MET A 56 -3.53 -12.94 -16.32
CA MET A 56 -4.79 -12.92 -15.60
C MET A 56 -5.94 -13.24 -16.57
N ASN A 57 -6.81 -14.12 -16.18
CA ASN A 57 -8.09 -14.34 -16.84
C ASN A 57 -9.22 -14.09 -15.86
N TYR A 58 -10.14 -13.22 -16.23
CA TYR A 58 -11.34 -12.89 -15.45
C TYR A 58 -12.58 -13.30 -16.24
N VAL A 59 -13.38 -14.18 -15.65
CA VAL A 59 -14.61 -14.71 -16.22
C VAL A 59 -15.79 -14.29 -15.36
N MET A 60 -16.77 -13.63 -15.96
CA MET A 60 -18.07 -13.35 -15.39
C MET A 60 -19.13 -14.03 -16.24
N PRO A 61 -19.85 -15.05 -15.70
CA PRO A 61 -20.86 -15.77 -16.47
C PRO A 61 -22.08 -14.89 -16.79
N PRO A 62 -22.93 -15.29 -17.75
CA PRO A 62 -24.12 -14.55 -18.12
C PRO A 62 -25.02 -14.30 -16.91
N GLN A 63 -25.43 -13.06 -16.73
CA GLN A 63 -26.42 -12.68 -15.71
C GLN A 63 -27.56 -11.93 -16.40
N SER A 64 -28.74 -11.92 -15.80
CA SER A 64 -29.98 -11.40 -16.44
C SER A 64 -29.88 -9.92 -16.89
N THR A 65 -28.95 -9.15 -16.31
CA THR A 65 -28.79 -7.71 -16.56
C THR A 65 -27.41 -7.29 -17.00
N VAL A 66 -26.42 -8.21 -17.01
CA VAL A 66 -25.01 -7.88 -17.31
C VAL A 66 -24.50 -8.83 -18.38
N GLN A 67 -23.82 -8.28 -19.37
CA GLN A 67 -23.17 -9.08 -20.42
C GLN A 67 -22.08 -9.99 -19.83
N PRO A 68 -21.95 -11.23 -20.32
CA PRO A 68 -20.88 -12.13 -19.89
C PRO A 68 -19.53 -11.54 -20.29
N MET A 69 -18.53 -11.75 -19.44
CA MET A 69 -17.14 -11.38 -19.72
C MET A 69 -16.23 -12.59 -19.62
N ASP A 70 -15.27 -12.68 -20.53
CA ASP A 70 -14.14 -13.60 -20.49
C ASP A 70 -12.92 -12.84 -21.00
N ASN A 71 -12.23 -12.17 -20.07
CA ASN A 71 -11.15 -11.26 -20.38
C ASN A 71 -9.81 -11.85 -19.97
N HIS A 72 -8.85 -11.78 -20.86
CA HIS A 72 -7.48 -12.23 -20.69
C HIS A 72 -6.55 -11.04 -20.73
N TYR A 73 -5.60 -10.99 -19.81
CA TYR A 73 -4.59 -9.95 -19.73
C TYR A 73 -3.21 -10.59 -19.63
N TRP A 74 -2.26 -10.07 -20.41
CA TRP A 74 -0.86 -10.47 -20.38
C TRP A 74 0.00 -9.25 -20.13
N GLN A 75 0.68 -9.22 -18.99
CA GLN A 75 1.60 -8.16 -18.65
C GLN A 75 3.04 -8.68 -18.67
N GLN A 76 3.93 -7.92 -19.27
CA GLN A 76 5.36 -8.20 -19.30
C GLN A 76 6.13 -7.02 -18.73
N GLU A 77 7.18 -7.31 -18.00
CA GLU A 77 8.09 -6.32 -17.44
C GLU A 77 9.55 -6.77 -17.63
N VAL A 78 10.38 -5.87 -18.12
CA VAL A 78 11.83 -5.95 -18.02
C VAL A 78 12.28 -4.80 -17.14
N TYR A 79 13.07 -5.09 -16.11
CA TYR A 79 13.67 -4.10 -15.23
C TYR A 79 15.18 -4.37 -15.10
N ILE A 80 15.98 -3.33 -15.34
CA ILE A 80 17.44 -3.38 -15.21
C ILE A 80 17.85 -2.18 -14.36
N THR A 81 18.70 -2.41 -13.36
CA THR A 81 19.26 -1.35 -12.52
C THR A 81 20.76 -1.50 -12.38
N ALA A 82 21.47 -0.38 -12.40
CA ALA A 82 22.88 -0.28 -12.09
C ALA A 82 23.08 0.78 -11.01
N ALA A 83 23.59 0.38 -9.84
CA ALA A 83 23.87 1.27 -8.72
C ALA A 83 25.36 1.27 -8.43
N ASN A 84 25.96 2.46 -8.32
CA ASN A 84 27.36 2.70 -8.05
C ASN A 84 27.47 3.41 -6.70
N LEU A 85 28.20 2.83 -5.76
CA LEU A 85 28.45 3.38 -4.44
C LEU A 85 29.90 3.84 -4.33
N PHE A 86 30.10 5.08 -3.90
CA PHE A 86 31.38 5.70 -3.63
C PHE A 86 31.47 6.00 -2.13
N ALA A 87 32.39 5.37 -1.43
CA ALA A 87 32.65 5.57 0.00
C ALA A 87 33.88 6.44 0.18
N PHE A 88 33.73 7.78 0.06
CA PHE A 88 34.87 8.72 0.13
C PHE A 88 35.55 8.73 1.50
N THR A 89 34.73 8.59 2.55
CA THR A 89 35.19 8.50 3.94
C THR A 89 34.25 7.59 4.73
N PRO A 90 34.58 7.13 5.94
CA PRO A 90 33.68 6.38 6.81
C PRO A 90 32.36 7.10 7.15
N TRP A 91 32.31 8.40 7.01
CA TRP A 91 31.16 9.24 7.32
C TRP A 91 30.48 9.86 6.09
N TRP A 92 31.07 9.78 4.89
CA TRP A 92 30.51 10.35 3.67
C TRP A 92 30.54 9.36 2.52
N THR A 93 29.34 9.11 1.96
CA THR A 93 29.16 8.26 0.78
C THR A 93 28.32 8.97 -0.28
N ALA A 94 28.50 8.62 -1.53
CA ALA A 94 27.64 9.03 -2.62
C ALA A 94 27.21 7.79 -3.43
N ASN A 95 26.05 7.90 -4.04
CA ASN A 95 25.47 6.85 -4.90
C ASN A 95 25.01 7.48 -6.21
N LEU A 96 25.31 6.78 -7.32
CA LEU A 96 24.76 7.07 -8.64
C LEU A 96 24.04 5.82 -9.13
N SER A 97 22.75 5.91 -9.37
CA SER A 97 21.97 4.80 -9.92
C SER A 97 21.25 5.17 -11.21
N THR A 98 21.09 4.18 -12.07
CA THR A 98 20.33 4.28 -13.31
C THR A 98 19.49 3.03 -13.44
N ASP A 99 18.18 3.22 -13.67
CA ASP A 99 17.23 2.13 -13.85
C ASP A 99 16.53 2.28 -15.20
N PHE A 100 16.34 1.17 -15.86
CA PHE A 100 15.52 1.07 -17.07
C PHE A 100 14.40 0.08 -16.82
N GLN A 101 13.17 0.48 -17.14
CA GLN A 101 12.00 -0.38 -17.06
C GLN A 101 11.22 -0.32 -18.37
N TRP A 102 10.88 -1.50 -18.87
CA TRP A 102 9.95 -1.66 -19.98
C TRP A 102 8.75 -2.48 -19.51
N ASN A 103 7.55 -1.96 -19.78
CA ASN A 103 6.29 -2.63 -19.50
C ASN A 103 5.47 -2.75 -20.78
N LYS A 104 4.78 -3.89 -20.93
CA LYS A 104 3.81 -4.13 -21.99
C LYS A 104 2.56 -4.74 -21.37
N LEU A 105 1.38 -4.26 -21.78
CA LEU A 105 0.11 -4.90 -21.50
C LEU A 105 -0.53 -5.32 -22.82
N ASP A 106 -1.05 -6.53 -22.87
CA ASP A 106 -1.86 -7.06 -23.93
C ASP A 106 -3.17 -7.59 -23.34
N ALA A 107 -4.27 -7.51 -24.09
CA ALA A 107 -5.57 -7.99 -23.61
C ALA A 107 -6.41 -8.54 -24.77
N ASP A 108 -7.15 -9.58 -24.48
CA ASP A 108 -8.14 -10.19 -25.36
C ASP A 108 -9.38 -10.62 -24.55
N GLY A 109 -10.55 -10.71 -25.19
CA GLY A 109 -11.77 -11.14 -24.51
C GLY A 109 -13.01 -11.00 -25.36
N THR A 110 -14.15 -11.36 -24.79
CA THR A 110 -15.46 -11.41 -25.48
C THR A 110 -16.14 -10.05 -25.64
N ASP A 111 -15.61 -9.00 -25.02
CA ASP A 111 -16.21 -7.68 -25.02
C ASP A 111 -15.83 -6.87 -26.28
N MET A 112 -16.72 -5.97 -26.75
CA MET A 112 -16.47 -5.03 -27.87
C MET A 112 -15.20 -4.17 -27.65
N PHE A 113 -14.71 -4.12 -26.42
CA PHE A 113 -13.48 -3.49 -26.01
C PHE A 113 -12.23 -4.03 -26.73
N ASN A 114 -12.18 -5.32 -27.03
CA ASN A 114 -10.97 -5.97 -27.55
C ASN A 114 -10.64 -5.59 -28.99
N ALA A 115 -11.63 -5.27 -29.80
CA ALA A 115 -11.38 -4.80 -31.15
C ALA A 115 -10.54 -3.49 -31.18
N HIS A 116 -10.44 -2.79 -30.04
CA HIS A 116 -9.81 -1.48 -29.90
C HIS A 116 -8.77 -1.41 -28.78
N PHE A 117 -8.38 -2.55 -28.18
CA PHE A 117 -7.33 -2.54 -27.16
C PHE A 117 -6.01 -2.05 -27.75
N ILE A 118 -5.40 -1.06 -27.09
CA ILE A 118 -4.30 -0.27 -27.67
C ILE A 118 -2.92 -0.91 -27.54
N GLU A 119 -2.78 -2.02 -26.81
CA GLU A 119 -1.51 -2.68 -26.50
C GLU A 119 -0.43 -1.69 -26.02
N PRO A 120 -0.63 -1.08 -24.83
CA PRO A 120 0.27 -0.05 -24.36
C PRO A 120 1.65 -0.62 -24.01
N ARG A 121 2.67 0.20 -24.30
CA ARG A 121 4.06 -0.06 -23.91
C ARG A 121 4.61 1.19 -23.25
N ARG A 122 5.22 1.02 -22.08
CA ARG A 122 5.88 2.09 -21.34
C ARG A 122 7.36 1.84 -21.22
N TYR A 123 8.12 2.86 -21.49
CA TYR A 123 9.56 2.93 -21.27
C TYR A 123 9.81 3.95 -20.18
N THR A 124 10.43 3.52 -19.07
CA THR A 124 10.79 4.39 -17.97
C THR A 124 12.30 4.36 -17.77
N LEU A 125 12.92 5.53 -17.78
CA LEU A 125 14.33 5.71 -17.43
C LEU A 125 14.39 6.53 -16.15
N LEU A 126 15.09 5.99 -15.14
CA LEU A 126 15.33 6.66 -13.87
C LEU A 126 16.85 6.90 -13.73
N GLY A 127 17.21 8.11 -13.29
CA GLY A 127 18.58 8.44 -12.92
C GLY A 127 18.58 9.08 -11.54
N ALA A 128 19.36 8.59 -10.59
CA ALA A 128 19.38 9.15 -9.25
C ALA A 128 20.82 9.41 -8.79
N ILE A 129 21.01 10.59 -8.21
CA ILE A 129 22.21 10.95 -7.46
C ILE A 129 21.80 11.08 -6.02
N ALA A 130 22.53 10.42 -5.11
CA ALA A 130 22.30 10.51 -3.69
C ALA A 130 23.62 10.71 -2.93
N THR A 131 23.57 11.43 -1.83
CA THR A 131 24.69 11.56 -0.90
C THR A 131 24.22 11.32 0.52
N SER A 132 25.06 10.66 1.33
CA SER A 132 24.80 10.40 2.73
C SER A 132 25.96 10.83 3.58
N VAL A 133 25.67 11.60 4.63
CA VAL A 133 26.61 12.06 5.65
C VAL A 133 26.17 11.48 6.99
N ASN A 134 27.06 10.70 7.63
CA ASN A 134 26.79 10.03 8.90
C ASN A 134 27.84 10.45 9.94
N LEU A 135 27.51 11.44 10.73
CA LEU A 135 28.31 11.89 11.86
C LEU A 135 27.85 11.18 13.15
N LYS A 136 28.60 11.36 14.23
CA LYS A 136 28.33 10.65 15.50
C LYS A 136 26.88 10.80 16.00
N ARG A 137 26.30 12.00 15.86
CA ARG A 137 24.94 12.31 16.34
C ARG A 137 23.98 12.78 15.25
N PHE A 138 24.50 13.06 14.07
CA PHE A 138 23.73 13.61 12.96
C PHE A 138 23.92 12.72 11.73
N SER A 139 22.81 12.37 11.07
CA SER A 139 22.86 11.77 9.75
C SER A 139 21.95 12.54 8.80
N MET A 140 22.40 12.69 7.56
CA MET A 140 21.63 13.34 6.50
C MET A 140 21.82 12.55 5.21
N GLN A 141 20.72 12.37 4.50
CA GLN A 141 20.73 11.86 3.14
C GLN A 141 19.98 12.85 2.25
N ALA A 142 20.57 13.20 1.13
CA ALA A 142 19.94 13.99 0.10
C ALA A 142 20.02 13.22 -1.23
N SER A 143 18.96 13.25 -2.00
CA SER A 143 18.93 12.65 -3.34
C SER A 143 18.09 13.48 -4.30
N LEU A 144 18.44 13.39 -5.57
CA LEU A 144 17.68 13.91 -6.69
C LEU A 144 17.43 12.77 -7.66
N LEU A 145 16.16 12.45 -7.87
CA LEU A 145 15.70 11.46 -8.84
C LEU A 145 15.20 12.19 -10.10
N TYR A 146 15.75 11.83 -11.25
CA TYR A 146 15.20 12.17 -12.56
C TYR A 146 14.40 10.99 -13.08
N THR A 147 13.17 11.24 -13.54
CA THR A 147 12.28 10.26 -14.14
C THR A 147 11.89 10.71 -15.53
N TYR A 148 12.19 9.88 -16.55
CA TYR A 148 11.66 10.02 -17.90
C TYR A 148 10.70 8.88 -18.19
N VAL A 149 9.50 9.20 -18.68
CA VAL A 149 8.49 8.20 -19.06
C VAL A 149 8.02 8.48 -20.48
N HIS A 150 8.03 7.44 -21.31
CA HIS A 150 7.58 7.45 -22.68
C HIS A 150 6.60 6.30 -22.92
N ASP A 151 5.36 6.64 -23.26
CA ASP A 151 4.29 5.68 -23.57
C ASP A 151 4.12 5.54 -25.08
N ARG A 152 3.94 4.31 -25.54
CA ARG A 152 3.60 3.99 -26.94
C ARG A 152 2.41 3.04 -27.00
N SER A 153 1.66 3.11 -28.08
CA SER A 153 0.61 2.16 -28.42
C SER A 153 1.01 1.40 -29.70
N ALA A 154 0.72 0.10 -29.77
CA ALA A 154 0.89 -0.67 -30.98
C ALA A 154 -0.15 -0.33 -32.07
N ARG A 155 -1.32 0.15 -31.65
CA ARG A 155 -2.38 0.62 -32.55
C ARG A 155 -2.40 2.13 -32.50
N ARG A 156 -2.27 2.83 -33.60
CA ARG A 156 -2.18 4.30 -33.82
C ARG A 156 -3.22 5.13 -33.02
N MET A 157 -3.20 5.01 -31.70
CA MET A 157 -4.01 5.81 -30.79
C MET A 157 -3.10 6.73 -30.00
N GLU A 158 -3.61 7.87 -29.58
CA GLU A 158 -2.88 8.81 -28.73
C GLU A 158 -2.56 8.15 -27.39
N THR A 159 -1.33 8.30 -26.99
CA THR A 159 -0.82 7.92 -25.66
C THR A 159 -0.59 9.17 -24.83
N ALA A 160 -0.45 9.01 -23.53
CA ALA A 160 -0.07 10.12 -22.66
C ALA A 160 1.24 10.76 -23.15
N PRO A 161 1.38 12.09 -23.07
CA PRO A 161 2.60 12.78 -23.48
C PRO A 161 3.77 12.38 -22.56
N ASP A 162 4.97 12.42 -23.13
CA ASP A 162 6.21 12.16 -22.41
C ASP A 162 6.32 13.01 -21.14
N LYS A 163 6.87 12.41 -20.09
CA LYS A 163 7.09 13.08 -18.81
C LYS A 163 8.57 13.12 -18.45
N ASN A 164 9.00 14.29 -18.00
CA ASN A 164 10.34 14.56 -17.48
C ASN A 164 10.18 15.21 -16.11
N VAL A 165 10.57 14.54 -15.03
CA VAL A 165 10.31 15.00 -13.67
C VAL A 165 11.55 14.83 -12.80
N PHE A 166 11.86 15.86 -12.01
CA PHE A 166 12.84 15.80 -10.94
C PHE A 166 12.14 15.70 -9.60
N SER A 167 12.55 14.76 -8.77
CA SER A 167 11.99 14.50 -7.45
C SER A 167 13.10 14.55 -6.40
N PRO A 168 13.28 15.71 -5.72
CA PRO A 168 14.24 15.85 -4.64
C PRO A 168 13.73 15.16 -3.37
N THR A 169 14.69 14.65 -2.57
CA THR A 169 14.43 14.10 -1.24
C THR A 169 15.57 14.50 -0.31
N VAL A 170 15.22 14.99 0.86
CA VAL A 170 16.17 15.25 1.96
C VAL A 170 15.63 14.62 3.22
N ILE A 171 16.45 13.79 3.87
CA ILE A 171 16.13 13.14 5.13
C ILE A 171 17.24 13.47 6.10
N ALA A 172 16.91 13.95 7.30
CA ALA A 172 17.86 14.23 8.36
C ALA A 172 17.42 13.57 9.66
N SER A 173 18.38 13.13 10.45
CA SER A 173 18.12 12.66 11.80
C SER A 173 19.21 13.14 12.78
N TYR A 174 18.81 13.41 14.00
CA TYR A 174 19.67 13.94 15.05
C TYR A 174 19.41 13.24 16.38
N ARG A 175 20.49 12.79 17.02
CA ARG A 175 20.48 12.22 18.38
C ARG A 175 21.00 13.25 19.37
N PRO A 176 20.14 14.01 20.06
CA PRO A 176 20.56 15.06 20.96
C PRO A 176 21.39 14.53 22.14
N PHE A 177 21.12 13.28 22.57
CA PHE A 177 21.75 12.68 23.75
C PHE A 177 22.39 11.34 23.41
N GLU A 178 23.61 11.09 23.85
CA GLU A 178 24.31 9.80 23.60
C GLU A 178 23.73 8.62 24.38
N LYS A 179 23.30 8.88 25.62
CA LYS A 179 22.84 7.85 26.57
C LYS A 179 21.32 7.66 26.56
N ILE A 180 20.60 8.59 25.98
CA ILE A 180 19.14 8.53 25.86
C ILE A 180 18.84 8.11 24.42
N GLY A 181 18.10 7.03 24.27
CA GLY A 181 17.74 6.50 22.95
C GLY A 181 16.72 7.39 22.21
N LEU A 182 16.93 8.71 22.21
CA LEU A 182 16.08 9.69 21.54
C LEU A 182 16.70 10.07 20.19
N ASN A 183 15.91 9.95 19.13
CA ASN A 183 16.25 10.38 17.78
C ASN A 183 15.15 11.27 17.22
N ILE A 184 15.50 12.45 16.75
CA ILE A 184 14.59 13.37 16.05
C ILE A 184 14.89 13.21 14.56
N ARG A 185 13.87 13.06 13.74
CA ARG A 185 14.00 12.94 12.30
C ARG A 185 13.08 13.91 11.58
N ALA A 186 13.50 14.34 10.40
CA ALA A 186 12.67 15.14 9.52
C ALA A 186 12.95 14.73 8.07
N PHE A 187 11.96 14.84 7.21
CA PHE A 187 12.19 14.73 5.78
C PHE A 187 11.31 15.70 4.97
N TYR A 188 11.85 16.06 3.83
CA TYR A 188 11.17 16.66 2.70
C TYR A 188 11.31 15.72 1.51
N LYS A 189 10.22 15.47 0.79
CA LYS A 189 10.25 14.58 -0.37
C LYS A 189 9.20 15.00 -1.41
N GLU A 190 9.62 15.07 -2.67
CA GLU A 190 8.71 15.12 -3.81
C GLU A 190 8.59 13.76 -4.47
N ILE A 191 7.35 13.39 -4.83
CA ILE A 191 7.00 12.11 -5.44
C ILE A 191 6.23 12.39 -6.73
N PHE A 192 6.61 11.67 -7.77
CA PHE A 192 5.90 11.60 -9.02
C PHE A 192 5.40 10.17 -9.24
N ARG A 193 4.13 10.01 -9.63
CA ARG A 193 3.53 8.71 -9.95
C ARG A 193 2.77 8.77 -11.26
N MET A 194 3.21 8.01 -12.26
CA MET A 194 2.40 7.75 -13.45
C MET A 194 1.21 6.84 -13.09
N PRO A 195 0.03 7.04 -13.71
CA PRO A 195 -1.03 6.04 -13.67
C PRO A 195 -0.49 4.69 -14.15
N THR A 196 -0.86 3.62 -13.46
CA THR A 196 -0.51 2.25 -13.89
C THR A 196 -1.32 1.85 -15.12
N PHE A 197 -0.93 0.78 -15.80
CA PHE A 197 -1.76 0.25 -16.90
C PHE A 197 -3.13 -0.21 -16.42
N ASN A 198 -3.24 -0.68 -15.18
CA ASN A 198 -4.54 -1.02 -14.58
C ASN A 198 -5.40 0.23 -14.38
N ASP A 199 -4.82 1.33 -13.89
CA ASP A 199 -5.55 2.60 -13.72
C ASP A 199 -6.07 3.14 -15.07
N LEU A 200 -5.32 2.93 -16.16
CA LEU A 200 -5.65 3.46 -17.48
C LEU A 200 -6.51 2.54 -18.34
N TYR A 201 -6.25 1.23 -18.30
CA TYR A 201 -6.71 0.29 -19.34
C TYR A 201 -7.48 -0.91 -18.83
N TYR A 202 -7.64 -1.08 -17.52
CA TYR A 202 -8.47 -2.15 -16.98
C TYR A 202 -9.93 -1.91 -17.37
N VAL A 203 -10.57 -2.91 -17.99
CA VAL A 203 -11.87 -2.77 -18.68
C VAL A 203 -12.99 -2.18 -17.83
N GLN A 204 -13.02 -2.55 -16.55
CA GLN A 204 -14.09 -2.15 -15.63
C GLN A 204 -13.83 -0.87 -14.86
N LEU A 205 -12.56 -0.49 -14.65
CA LEU A 205 -12.14 0.56 -13.75
C LEU A 205 -11.30 1.63 -14.45
N GLY A 206 -10.62 1.28 -15.55
CA GLY A 206 -9.58 2.11 -16.16
C GLY A 206 -10.13 3.40 -16.77
N ASN A 207 -9.37 4.47 -16.58
CA ASN A 207 -9.63 5.76 -17.18
C ASN A 207 -8.39 6.27 -17.93
N ARG A 208 -8.46 6.38 -19.24
CA ARG A 208 -7.35 6.82 -20.10
C ARG A 208 -7.03 8.31 -19.97
N LEU A 209 -7.92 9.09 -19.37
CA LEU A 209 -7.74 10.54 -19.20
C LEU A 209 -6.96 10.90 -17.93
N LEU A 210 -6.55 9.90 -17.13
CA LEU A 210 -5.82 10.13 -15.89
C LEU A 210 -4.52 10.89 -16.13
N LYS A 211 -4.34 11.92 -15.33
CA LYS A 211 -3.09 12.67 -15.19
C LYS A 211 -2.16 12.00 -14.19
N PRO A 212 -0.84 12.18 -14.30
CA PRO A 212 0.10 11.75 -13.27
C PRO A 212 -0.11 12.49 -11.95
N GLU A 213 0.09 11.78 -10.85
CA GLU A 213 0.01 12.32 -9.48
C GLU A 213 1.36 12.89 -9.04
N TYR A 214 1.32 14.05 -8.38
CA TYR A 214 2.47 14.72 -7.78
C TYR A 214 2.21 14.94 -6.30
N ALA A 215 3.13 14.50 -5.43
CA ALA A 215 3.00 14.71 -4.01
C ALA A 215 4.23 15.38 -3.43
N THR A 216 4.02 16.39 -2.58
CA THR A 216 5.04 17.01 -1.74
C THR A 216 4.78 16.63 -0.29
N GLN A 217 5.78 16.07 0.37
CA GLN A 217 5.65 15.53 1.71
C GLN A 217 6.63 16.18 2.67
N TYR A 218 6.12 16.61 3.82
CA TYR A 218 6.86 17.11 4.96
C TYR A 218 6.57 16.23 6.17
N ASN A 219 7.60 15.81 6.87
CA ASN A 219 7.46 15.00 8.08
C ASN A 219 8.48 15.45 9.13
N VAL A 220 8.04 15.46 10.39
CA VAL A 220 8.90 15.57 11.57
C VAL A 220 8.51 14.48 12.55
N GLY A 221 9.47 13.69 12.98
CA GLY A 221 9.24 12.56 13.86
C GLY A 221 10.22 12.46 15.00
N VAL A 222 9.79 11.79 16.05
CA VAL A 222 10.58 11.45 17.24
C VAL A 222 10.53 9.96 17.46
N VAL A 223 11.70 9.36 17.61
CA VAL A 223 11.84 7.94 17.99
C VAL A 223 12.55 7.88 19.32
N TYR A 224 11.92 7.26 20.30
CA TYR A 224 12.53 6.95 21.59
C TYR A 224 12.61 5.47 21.80
N SER A 225 13.81 4.95 22.09
CA SER A 225 14.04 3.51 22.35
C SER A 225 14.89 3.36 23.59
N LYS A 226 14.40 2.57 24.54
CA LYS A 226 15.11 2.27 25.78
C LYS A 226 14.99 0.81 26.15
N ARG A 227 16.13 0.22 26.49
CA ARG A 227 16.20 -1.11 27.13
C ARG A 227 16.46 -0.93 28.61
N PHE A 228 15.67 -1.60 29.43
CA PHE A 228 15.79 -1.59 30.88
C PHE A 228 16.49 -2.90 31.34
N GLY A 229 17.54 -2.80 32.13
CA GLY A 229 18.33 -3.96 32.50
C GLY A 229 17.69 -4.86 33.55
N LYS A 230 16.85 -4.32 34.44
CA LYS A 230 16.16 -5.02 35.51
C LYS A 230 14.76 -4.41 35.70
N GLY A 231 13.75 -5.25 35.97
CA GLY A 231 12.38 -4.84 36.23
C GLY A 231 11.37 -5.52 35.29
N VAL A 232 10.12 -5.21 35.51
CA VAL A 232 8.99 -5.74 34.72
C VAL A 232 9.02 -5.25 33.27
N LEU A 233 9.30 -3.98 33.06
CA LEU A 233 9.45 -3.40 31.73
C LEU A 233 10.86 -3.67 31.19
N SER A 234 10.97 -4.45 30.11
CA SER A 234 12.26 -4.84 29.50
C SER A 234 12.71 -3.87 28.40
N THR A 235 11.79 -3.50 27.51
CA THR A 235 12.05 -2.53 26.43
C THR A 235 10.86 -1.61 26.23
N LEU A 236 11.15 -0.41 25.74
CA LEU A 236 10.16 0.58 25.34
C LEU A 236 10.61 1.23 24.05
N ASN A 237 9.74 1.15 23.02
CA ASN A 237 9.92 1.90 21.80
C ASN A 237 8.68 2.78 21.56
N LEU A 238 8.90 4.07 21.34
CA LEU A 238 7.89 5.05 21.00
C LEU A 238 8.32 5.74 19.71
N THR A 239 7.42 5.79 18.76
CA THR A 239 7.57 6.57 17.53
C THR A 239 6.37 7.50 17.39
N VAL A 240 6.63 8.78 17.15
CA VAL A 240 5.62 9.79 16.85
C VAL A 240 6.07 10.53 15.61
N ASP A 241 5.24 10.56 14.59
CA ASP A 241 5.47 11.28 13.34
C ASP A 241 4.31 12.24 13.09
N ALA A 242 4.61 13.52 12.84
CA ALA A 242 3.66 14.48 12.35
C ALA A 242 3.99 14.81 10.90
N TYR A 243 2.98 14.87 10.03
CA TYR A 243 3.19 15.10 8.60
C TYR A 243 2.15 16.04 7.99
N TYR A 244 2.59 16.67 6.91
CA TYR A 244 1.77 17.46 6.01
C TYR A 244 2.13 17.09 4.57
N ASN A 245 1.13 16.70 3.79
CA ASN A 245 1.32 16.31 2.39
C ASN A 245 0.35 17.10 1.51
N GLU A 246 0.86 17.61 0.41
CA GLU A 246 0.09 18.19 -0.69
C GLU A 246 0.13 17.23 -1.86
N VAL A 247 -1.02 16.87 -2.42
CA VAL A 247 -1.10 15.95 -3.55
C VAL A 247 -1.91 16.60 -4.65
N ARG A 248 -1.29 16.80 -5.81
CA ARG A 248 -1.95 17.28 -7.03
C ARG A 248 -2.29 16.11 -7.94
N ASP A 249 -3.44 16.20 -8.60
CA ASP A 249 -3.98 15.16 -9.49
C ASP A 249 -4.00 13.78 -8.82
N LYS A 250 -4.43 13.71 -7.54
CA LYS A 250 -4.46 12.46 -6.77
C LYS A 250 -5.34 11.42 -7.44
N ILE A 251 -4.77 10.25 -7.76
CA ILE A 251 -5.51 9.15 -8.37
C ILE A 251 -6.22 8.34 -7.30
N ILE A 252 -7.54 8.23 -7.42
CA ILE A 252 -8.38 7.40 -6.55
C ILE A 252 -9.34 6.52 -7.37
N ALA A 253 -9.77 5.41 -6.76
CA ALA A 253 -10.90 4.63 -7.25
C ALA A 253 -12.17 5.13 -6.55
N THR A 254 -13.21 5.39 -7.31
CA THR A 254 -14.52 5.84 -6.78
C THR A 254 -15.65 5.10 -7.49
N PRO A 255 -16.77 4.78 -6.80
CA PRO A 255 -17.94 4.25 -7.46
C PRO A 255 -18.57 5.32 -8.37
N THR A 256 -19.07 4.89 -9.52
CA THR A 256 -19.86 5.74 -10.44
C THR A 256 -21.29 5.93 -9.91
N SER A 257 -22.14 6.66 -10.65
CA SER A 257 -23.59 6.76 -10.37
C SER A 257 -24.27 5.38 -10.23
N ASN A 258 -23.80 4.38 -10.96
CA ASN A 258 -24.09 2.98 -10.65
C ASN A 258 -23.09 2.48 -9.62
N GLN A 259 -23.46 2.52 -8.34
CA GLN A 259 -22.61 2.22 -7.17
C GLN A 259 -21.92 0.84 -7.21
N LEU A 260 -22.26 -0.03 -8.15
CA LEU A 260 -21.61 -1.33 -8.38
C LEU A 260 -20.46 -1.26 -9.38
N VAL A 261 -20.32 -0.16 -10.10
CA VAL A 261 -19.27 0.09 -11.09
C VAL A 261 -18.32 1.15 -10.54
N TRP A 262 -17.05 0.86 -10.54
CA TRP A 262 -15.99 1.75 -10.08
C TRP A 262 -15.26 2.36 -11.27
N THR A 263 -14.65 3.50 -11.07
CA THR A 263 -13.75 4.15 -12.04
C THR A 263 -12.58 4.80 -11.33
N MET A 264 -11.51 5.03 -12.08
CA MET A 264 -10.35 5.79 -11.62
C MET A 264 -10.50 7.25 -12.00
N VAL A 265 -10.29 8.16 -11.06
CA VAL A 265 -10.36 9.61 -11.27
C VAL A 265 -9.17 10.32 -10.63
N ASN A 266 -8.87 11.53 -11.11
CA ASN A 266 -7.98 12.43 -10.40
C ASN A 266 -8.81 13.39 -9.53
N LEU A 267 -8.39 13.58 -8.27
CA LEU A 267 -8.74 14.75 -7.48
C LEU A 267 -7.69 15.83 -7.75
N GLY A 268 -8.09 17.04 -8.07
CA GLY A 268 -7.17 18.11 -8.50
C GLY A 268 -6.15 18.46 -7.44
N TYR A 269 -6.60 18.70 -6.19
CA TYR A 269 -5.74 19.05 -5.07
C TYR A 269 -6.22 18.45 -3.75
N VAL A 270 -5.37 17.70 -3.09
CA VAL A 270 -5.65 17.06 -1.80
C VAL A 270 -4.61 17.45 -0.77
N GLU A 271 -5.05 17.88 0.42
CA GLU A 271 -4.21 18.06 1.60
C GLU A 271 -4.40 16.92 2.59
N ILE A 272 -3.27 16.43 3.12
CA ILE A 272 -3.27 15.37 4.13
C ILE A 272 -2.42 15.82 5.31
N ARG A 273 -3.04 15.98 6.48
CA ARG A 273 -2.36 16.35 7.73
C ARG A 273 -2.58 15.25 8.74
N GLY A 274 -1.52 14.86 9.43
CA GLY A 274 -1.69 13.77 10.36
C GLY A 274 -0.60 13.62 11.40
N VAL A 275 -0.91 12.73 12.34
CA VAL A 275 0.01 12.28 13.37
C VAL A 275 -0.14 10.77 13.51
N ASP A 276 0.99 10.07 13.39
CA ASP A 276 1.09 8.64 13.63
C ASP A 276 1.83 8.39 14.94
N VAL A 277 1.26 7.55 15.79
CA VAL A 277 1.87 7.13 17.05
C VAL A 277 1.98 5.62 17.06
N THR A 278 3.17 5.11 17.35
CA THR A 278 3.40 3.68 17.60
C THR A 278 4.13 3.52 18.93
N PHE A 279 3.55 2.73 19.84
CA PHE A 279 4.06 2.47 21.17
C PHE A 279 4.22 0.97 21.39
N ASN A 280 5.46 0.50 21.56
CA ASN A 280 5.80 -0.92 21.71
C ASN A 280 6.54 -1.16 23.04
N PRO A 281 5.85 -1.38 24.15
CA PRO A 281 6.45 -1.86 25.39
C PRO A 281 6.54 -3.39 25.40
N CYS A 282 7.64 -3.92 25.96
CA CYS A 282 7.81 -5.35 26.24
C CYS A 282 8.01 -5.55 27.74
N PHE A 283 7.31 -6.53 28.31
CA PHE A 283 7.32 -6.80 29.75
C PHE A 283 7.75 -8.25 30.02
N ASN A 284 8.43 -8.45 31.16
CA ASN A 284 8.74 -9.77 31.75
C ASN A 284 8.04 -9.91 33.10
N LEU A 285 6.97 -10.71 33.14
CA LEU A 285 6.09 -10.88 34.30
C LEU A 285 6.20 -12.29 34.85
N GLY A 286 7.20 -12.57 35.72
CA GLY A 286 7.31 -13.85 36.38
C GLY A 286 7.40 -15.08 35.47
N GLY A 287 8.11 -14.93 34.32
CA GLY A 287 8.27 -15.97 33.30
C GLY A 287 7.29 -15.85 32.14
N VAL A 288 6.36 -14.90 32.16
CA VAL A 288 5.54 -14.49 30.98
C VAL A 288 6.27 -13.36 30.27
N ALA A 289 6.59 -13.55 28.98
CA ALA A 289 7.00 -12.48 28.11
C ALA A 289 5.73 -11.88 27.48
N LEU A 290 5.50 -10.58 27.68
CA LEU A 290 4.37 -9.85 27.13
C LEU A 290 4.90 -8.72 26.23
N ASP A 291 4.59 -8.80 24.93
CA ASP A 291 4.88 -7.78 23.95
C ASP A 291 3.57 -7.09 23.53
N ALA A 292 3.53 -5.78 23.66
CA ALA A 292 2.41 -4.99 23.22
C ALA A 292 2.82 -4.07 22.07
N ARG A 293 1.91 -3.89 21.11
CA ARG A 293 2.02 -2.87 20.06
C ARG A 293 0.71 -2.11 19.99
N LEU A 294 0.79 -0.82 20.22
CA LEU A 294 -0.31 0.11 20.08
C LEU A 294 0.01 1.05 18.94
N SER A 295 -0.89 1.17 17.98
CA SER A 295 -0.74 2.11 16.87
C SER A 295 -1.99 2.97 16.81
N TYR A 296 -1.80 4.26 16.58
CA TYR A 296 -2.88 5.21 16.37
C TYR A 296 -2.48 6.17 15.25
N THR A 297 -3.40 6.40 14.32
CA THR A 297 -3.26 7.36 13.23
C THR A 297 -4.41 8.35 13.29
N TYR A 298 -4.07 9.63 13.36
CA TYR A 298 -4.93 10.73 12.98
C TYR A 298 -4.49 11.24 11.61
N GLN A 299 -5.36 11.14 10.61
CA GLN A 299 -5.05 11.51 9.23
C GLN A 299 -6.23 12.29 8.62
N LYS A 300 -6.16 13.61 8.64
CA LYS A 300 -7.14 14.47 8.01
C LYS A 300 -6.79 14.65 6.53
N ALA A 301 -7.42 13.87 5.67
CA ALA A 301 -7.25 13.91 4.22
C ALA A 301 -8.51 14.56 3.61
N GLN A 302 -8.33 15.71 2.93
CA GLN A 302 -9.41 16.54 2.41
C GLN A 302 -9.17 16.93 0.96
N ASP A 303 -10.23 17.01 0.21
CA ASP A 303 -10.23 17.51 -1.16
C ASP A 303 -10.40 19.03 -1.16
N PHE A 304 -9.45 19.74 -1.76
CA PHE A 304 -9.47 21.19 -1.97
C PHE A 304 -9.40 21.54 -3.46
N THR A 305 -9.90 20.64 -4.31
CA THR A 305 -9.99 20.91 -5.75
C THR A 305 -10.93 22.05 -6.00
N GLU A 306 -10.46 23.10 -6.69
CA GLU A 306 -11.29 24.23 -7.09
C GLU A 306 -12.07 23.89 -8.38
N GLU A 307 -13.31 24.38 -8.52
CA GLU A 307 -14.18 24.16 -9.70
C GLU A 307 -13.58 24.63 -11.04
N LYS A 308 -12.50 25.40 -11.00
CA LYS A 308 -11.86 25.99 -12.19
C LYS A 308 -10.76 25.14 -12.81
N ASP A 309 -10.39 24.02 -12.19
CA ASP A 309 -9.41 23.12 -12.76
C ASP A 309 -10.01 22.41 -13.96
N GLU A 310 -9.60 22.81 -15.17
CA GLU A 310 -10.08 22.28 -16.44
C GLU A 310 -9.95 20.74 -16.49
N GLY A 311 -11.06 20.05 -16.70
CA GLY A 311 -11.13 18.60 -16.86
C GLY A 311 -12.04 17.89 -15.87
N TRP A 312 -12.79 18.60 -15.05
CA TRP A 312 -13.81 18.04 -14.17
C TRP A 312 -15.08 17.68 -14.94
N GLU A 313 -15.41 16.41 -14.98
CA GLU A 313 -16.78 16.03 -15.26
C GLU A 313 -17.61 16.29 -13.99
N GLU A 314 -18.63 17.09 -14.11
CA GLU A 314 -19.59 17.59 -13.11
C GLU A 314 -20.20 16.51 -12.18
N THR A 315 -19.82 15.24 -12.35
CA THR A 315 -20.56 14.10 -11.81
C THR A 315 -19.97 13.49 -10.53
N VAL A 316 -18.78 13.91 -10.05
CA VAL A 316 -18.11 13.09 -9.02
C VAL A 316 -17.96 13.77 -7.68
N MET A 317 -17.73 15.08 -7.56
CA MET A 317 -17.28 15.64 -6.27
C MET A 317 -17.68 17.10 -6.00
N ASP A 318 -18.83 17.30 -5.43
CA ASP A 318 -19.28 18.59 -4.87
C ASP A 318 -18.85 18.72 -3.39
N GLY A 319 -17.55 18.57 -3.12
CA GLY A 319 -17.07 18.43 -1.73
C GLY A 319 -15.78 19.16 -1.41
N TYR A 320 -15.69 20.48 -1.75
CA TYR A 320 -14.53 21.28 -1.34
C TYR A 320 -14.34 21.28 0.18
N GLY A 321 -13.17 20.80 0.64
CA GLY A 321 -12.86 20.65 2.07
C GLY A 321 -13.38 19.37 2.70
N ASP A 322 -14.05 18.50 1.96
CA ASP A 322 -14.59 17.24 2.42
C ASP A 322 -13.53 16.14 2.51
N GLN A 323 -13.85 15.11 3.28
CA GLN A 323 -13.01 13.93 3.45
C GLN A 323 -12.96 13.12 2.16
N ILE A 324 -11.76 12.76 1.70
CA ILE A 324 -11.64 11.91 0.51
C ILE A 324 -12.22 10.51 0.75
N PRO A 325 -12.79 9.85 -0.28
CA PRO A 325 -13.47 8.56 -0.14
C PRO A 325 -12.64 7.50 0.57
N TYR A 326 -13.29 6.73 1.44
CA TYR A 326 -12.74 5.55 2.14
C TYR A 326 -11.52 5.77 3.04
N ILE A 327 -11.05 7.00 3.25
CA ILE A 327 -9.91 7.27 4.14
C ILE A 327 -10.42 7.79 5.49
N PRO A 328 -10.30 7.01 6.58
CA PRO A 328 -10.75 7.45 7.90
C PRO A 328 -9.81 8.51 8.48
N TRP A 329 -10.34 9.47 9.22
CA TRP A 329 -9.51 10.41 9.97
C TRP A 329 -8.86 9.79 11.20
N HIS A 330 -9.51 8.77 11.78
CA HIS A 330 -9.04 8.07 12.97
C HIS A 330 -8.95 6.59 12.70
N SER A 331 -7.82 5.99 12.98
CA SER A 331 -7.66 4.53 12.99
C SER A 331 -6.68 4.12 14.07
N GLY A 332 -6.78 2.88 14.51
CA GLY A 332 -5.87 2.37 15.53
C GLY A 332 -5.90 0.87 15.67
N SER A 333 -4.86 0.34 16.29
CA SER A 333 -4.77 -1.08 16.61
C SER A 333 -4.03 -1.32 17.92
N VAL A 334 -4.40 -2.40 18.57
CA VAL A 334 -3.69 -2.95 19.74
C VAL A 334 -3.40 -4.41 19.47
N ILE A 335 -2.15 -4.79 19.56
CA ILE A 335 -1.71 -6.19 19.45
C ILE A 335 -1.00 -6.54 20.75
N LEU A 336 -1.42 -7.62 21.39
CA LEU A 336 -0.80 -8.17 22.60
C LEU A 336 -0.36 -9.60 22.33
N ASN A 337 0.91 -9.89 22.57
CA ASN A 337 1.48 -11.23 22.45
C ASN A 337 2.02 -11.63 23.83
N ALA A 338 1.48 -12.68 24.42
CA ALA A 338 1.93 -13.21 25.68
C ALA A 338 2.45 -14.64 25.49
N SER A 339 3.72 -14.85 25.82
CA SER A 339 4.38 -16.16 25.74
C SER A 339 4.73 -16.66 27.12
N TYR A 340 4.28 -17.88 27.46
CA TYR A 340 4.60 -18.57 28.69
C TYR A 340 4.94 -20.03 28.43
N ARG A 341 6.19 -20.44 28.66
CA ARG A 341 6.69 -21.79 28.40
C ARG A 341 6.49 -22.18 26.91
N LYS A 342 5.51 -23.06 26.63
CA LYS A 342 5.16 -23.57 25.30
C LYS A 342 3.85 -23.01 24.75
N TRP A 343 3.26 -22.05 25.46
CA TRP A 343 2.01 -21.41 25.09
C TRP A 343 2.25 -20.00 24.59
N ASP A 344 1.59 -19.64 23.50
CA ASP A 344 1.55 -18.30 22.97
C ASP A 344 0.08 -17.86 22.85
N PHE A 345 -0.26 -16.77 23.50
CA PHE A 345 -1.55 -16.11 23.40
C PHE A 345 -1.39 -14.82 22.61
N ASN A 346 -2.25 -14.60 21.63
CA ASN A 346 -2.30 -13.35 20.88
C ASN A 346 -3.70 -12.76 20.98
N TYR A 347 -3.76 -11.45 21.12
CA TYR A 347 -4.97 -10.66 21.04
C TYR A 347 -4.72 -9.50 20.10
N SER A 348 -5.69 -9.22 19.21
CA SER A 348 -5.67 -8.03 18.39
C SER A 348 -7.00 -7.28 18.45
N PHE A 349 -6.89 -5.97 18.46
CA PHE A 349 -7.98 -5.03 18.34
C PHE A 349 -7.66 -4.11 17.17
N ILE A 350 -8.64 -3.89 16.28
CA ILE A 350 -8.54 -2.94 15.18
C ILE A 350 -9.75 -2.02 15.25
N TYR A 351 -9.50 -0.72 15.06
CA TYR A 351 -10.52 0.30 14.94
C TYR A 351 -10.30 1.10 13.66
N THR A 352 -11.37 1.33 12.91
CA THR A 352 -11.42 2.21 11.74
C THR A 352 -12.57 3.20 11.95
N GLY A 353 -12.25 4.48 11.91
CA GLY A 353 -13.21 5.56 12.08
C GLY A 353 -14.19 5.71 10.93
N GLU A 354 -15.02 6.71 11.02
CA GLU A 354 -16.00 7.07 10.00
C GLU A 354 -15.35 7.40 8.66
N ARG A 355 -16.04 7.09 7.60
CA ARG A 355 -15.61 7.31 6.21
C ARG A 355 -16.82 7.66 5.36
N TYR A 356 -16.54 8.13 4.16
CA TYR A 356 -17.58 8.37 3.16
C TYR A 356 -17.29 7.58 1.90
N MET A 357 -18.34 7.15 1.21
CA MET A 357 -18.23 6.37 -0.02
C MET A 357 -17.84 7.25 -1.22
N LEU A 358 -18.35 8.48 -1.25
CA LEU A 358 -18.11 9.48 -2.30
C LEU A 358 -17.43 10.71 -1.69
N GLY A 359 -16.95 11.62 -2.55
CA GLY A 359 -16.24 12.82 -2.14
C GLY A 359 -17.09 13.86 -1.40
N ASN A 360 -18.42 13.84 -1.58
CA ASN A 360 -19.30 14.67 -0.78
C ASN A 360 -19.69 13.98 0.53
N ASN A 361 -19.48 14.64 1.66
CA ASN A 361 -19.68 14.10 3.00
C ASN A 361 -21.16 14.23 3.45
N THR A 362 -22.04 13.59 2.70
CA THR A 362 -23.48 13.56 2.99
C THR A 362 -23.86 12.33 3.83
N PRO A 363 -24.97 12.36 4.58
CA PRO A 363 -25.44 11.21 5.34
C PRO A 363 -25.68 9.95 4.50
N VAL A 364 -26.04 10.09 3.21
CA VAL A 364 -26.25 8.96 2.30
C VAL A 364 -24.94 8.23 1.99
N ASN A 365 -23.83 8.96 1.95
CA ASN A 365 -22.51 8.44 1.64
C ASN A 365 -21.75 7.96 2.88
N TYR A 366 -22.30 8.18 4.06
CA TYR A 366 -21.67 7.83 5.33
C TYR A 366 -21.47 6.33 5.50
N ILE A 367 -20.28 5.94 5.96
CA ILE A 367 -19.91 4.57 6.33
C ILE A 367 -19.52 4.57 7.80
N GLN A 368 -20.24 3.81 8.60
CA GLN A 368 -20.05 3.75 10.04
C GLN A 368 -18.64 3.29 10.43
N PRO A 369 -18.09 3.81 11.54
CA PRO A 369 -16.89 3.26 12.13
C PRO A 369 -17.10 1.81 12.55
N TRP A 370 -16.03 1.04 12.56
CA TRP A 370 -16.07 -0.35 13.00
C TRP A 370 -14.84 -0.72 13.81
N TYR A 371 -14.97 -1.80 14.56
CA TYR A 371 -13.85 -2.40 15.28
C TYR A 371 -14.02 -3.91 15.34
N THR A 372 -12.89 -4.63 15.43
CA THR A 372 -12.89 -6.08 15.66
C THR A 372 -11.93 -6.45 16.78
N HIS A 373 -12.25 -7.55 17.43
CA HIS A 373 -11.40 -8.18 18.43
C HIS A 373 -11.16 -9.62 18.01
N ASP A 374 -9.89 -10.00 17.92
CA ASP A 374 -9.49 -11.34 17.54
C ASP A 374 -8.59 -11.92 18.62
N MET A 375 -8.65 -13.22 18.84
CA MET A 375 -7.79 -13.94 19.78
C MET A 375 -7.27 -15.22 19.17
N SER A 376 -6.04 -15.59 19.51
CA SER A 376 -5.52 -16.91 19.22
C SER A 376 -4.72 -17.48 20.39
N LEU A 377 -4.79 -18.78 20.53
CA LEU A 377 -3.99 -19.54 21.49
C LEU A 377 -3.23 -20.63 20.74
N SER A 378 -1.91 -20.63 20.88
CA SER A 378 -1.04 -21.62 20.26
C SER A 378 -0.29 -22.42 21.31
N ARG A 379 -0.02 -23.69 20.99
CA ARG A 379 0.86 -24.54 21.80
C ARG A 379 1.86 -25.27 20.92
N ASN A 380 3.13 -25.26 21.35
CA ASN A 380 4.22 -25.96 20.70
C ASN A 380 4.47 -27.33 21.36
N PHE A 381 4.49 -28.38 20.54
CA PHE A 381 4.79 -29.76 20.95
C PHE A 381 6.08 -30.17 20.25
N PRO A 382 7.24 -30.12 20.97
CA PRO A 382 8.51 -30.56 20.39
C PRO A 382 8.61 -32.09 20.43
N PHE A 383 8.99 -32.68 19.30
CA PHE A 383 9.38 -34.08 19.13
C PHE A 383 10.87 -34.17 18.78
N LYS A 384 11.44 -35.36 18.77
CA LYS A 384 12.87 -35.59 18.56
C LYS A 384 13.38 -35.02 17.19
N HIS A 385 12.55 -35.08 16.14
CA HIS A 385 12.89 -34.66 14.78
C HIS A 385 11.84 -33.77 14.16
N ALA A 386 10.86 -33.32 14.93
CA ALA A 386 9.76 -32.50 14.41
C ALA A 386 9.22 -31.60 15.53
N GLN A 387 8.58 -30.53 15.13
CA GLN A 387 7.82 -29.65 16.02
C GLN A 387 6.40 -29.48 15.47
N LEU A 388 5.40 -29.83 16.25
CA LEU A 388 4.00 -29.55 15.92
C LEU A 388 3.54 -28.31 16.69
N ARG A 389 3.01 -27.34 15.98
CA ARG A 389 2.31 -26.19 16.56
C ARG A 389 0.84 -26.28 16.24
N ILE A 390 -0.01 -26.22 17.26
CA ILE A 390 -1.45 -26.15 17.13
C ILE A 390 -1.88 -24.76 17.54
N THR A 391 -2.63 -24.07 16.67
CA THR A 391 -3.20 -22.75 16.91
C THR A 391 -4.71 -22.79 16.77
N ALA A 392 -5.44 -22.32 17.77
CA ALA A 392 -6.88 -22.06 17.69
C ALA A 392 -7.09 -20.54 17.63
N GLU A 393 -7.89 -20.08 16.66
CA GLU A 393 -8.19 -18.67 16.42
C GLU A 393 -9.70 -18.44 16.50
N VAL A 394 -10.08 -17.31 17.08
CA VAL A 394 -11.44 -16.77 17.06
C VAL A 394 -11.32 -15.34 16.57
N ASN A 395 -11.93 -15.04 15.43
CA ASN A 395 -11.94 -13.71 14.83
C ASN A 395 -13.31 -13.06 15.01
N ASN A 396 -13.32 -11.73 15.14
CA ASN A 396 -14.51 -10.92 15.37
C ASN A 396 -15.35 -11.48 16.53
N ILE A 397 -14.75 -11.54 17.73
CA ILE A 397 -15.31 -12.21 18.93
C ILE A 397 -16.69 -11.64 19.29
N PHE A 398 -16.90 -10.34 19.12
CA PHE A 398 -18.15 -9.66 19.46
C PHE A 398 -19.18 -9.66 18.32
N ASN A 399 -18.92 -10.41 17.24
CA ASN A 399 -19.81 -10.51 16.08
C ASN A 399 -20.24 -9.14 15.52
N GLN A 400 -19.27 -8.20 15.47
CA GLN A 400 -19.50 -6.89 14.88
C GLN A 400 -19.94 -7.05 13.42
N GLN A 401 -21.10 -6.51 13.08
CA GLN A 401 -21.53 -6.39 11.69
C GLN A 401 -20.92 -5.13 11.12
N TYR A 402 -20.07 -5.26 10.11
CA TYR A 402 -19.34 -4.12 9.56
C TYR A 402 -19.04 -4.29 8.08
N GLU A 403 -18.72 -3.18 7.44
CA GLU A 403 -18.36 -3.09 6.03
C GLU A 403 -17.04 -2.32 5.90
N VAL A 404 -16.10 -2.86 5.16
CA VAL A 404 -14.88 -2.16 4.74
C VAL A 404 -15.19 -1.30 3.52
N VAL A 405 -15.86 -1.88 2.55
CA VAL A 405 -16.45 -1.20 1.39
C VAL A 405 -17.97 -1.25 1.58
N LYS A 406 -18.65 -0.14 1.35
CA LYS A 406 -20.10 -0.05 1.48
C LYS A 406 -20.78 -1.11 0.65
N TRP A 407 -21.79 -1.80 1.20
CA TRP A 407 -22.51 -2.92 0.59
C TRP A 407 -21.75 -4.25 0.51
N TYR A 408 -20.54 -4.32 1.09
CA TYR A 408 -19.78 -5.57 1.18
C TYR A 408 -19.60 -5.96 2.66
N PRO A 409 -20.58 -6.70 3.24
CA PRO A 409 -20.51 -7.12 4.63
C PRO A 409 -19.35 -8.07 4.86
N MET A 410 -18.64 -7.84 5.95
CA MET A 410 -17.52 -8.67 6.38
C MET A 410 -18.01 -9.85 7.22
N PRO A 411 -17.24 -10.96 7.31
CA PRO A 411 -17.61 -12.11 8.11
C PRO A 411 -17.83 -11.75 9.58
N GLY A 412 -18.88 -12.30 10.18
CA GLY A 412 -19.11 -12.28 11.61
C GLY A 412 -18.09 -13.15 12.36
N THR A 413 -18.41 -13.55 13.60
CA THR A 413 -17.55 -14.44 14.38
C THR A 413 -17.22 -15.71 13.63
N ASN A 414 -15.93 -16.03 13.51
CA ASN A 414 -15.46 -17.24 12.84
C ASN A 414 -14.32 -17.88 13.62
N PHE A 415 -14.17 -19.19 13.44
CA PHE A 415 -13.20 -20.02 14.12
C PHE A 415 -12.27 -20.67 13.12
N LYS A 416 -10.99 -20.82 13.47
CA LYS A 416 -9.98 -21.46 12.64
C LYS A 416 -9.03 -22.29 13.50
N ILE A 417 -8.69 -23.49 13.04
CA ILE A 417 -7.64 -24.33 13.64
C ILE A 417 -6.52 -24.48 12.62
N ILE A 418 -5.30 -24.21 13.04
CA ILE A 418 -4.10 -24.30 12.21
C ILE A 418 -3.17 -25.34 12.82
N LEU A 419 -2.73 -26.29 12.01
CA LEU A 419 -1.72 -27.26 12.35
C LEU A 419 -0.46 -26.98 11.53
N SER A 420 0.66 -26.73 12.19
CA SER A 420 1.96 -26.47 11.54
C SER A 420 2.96 -27.52 12.01
N LEU A 421 3.46 -28.32 11.08
CA LEU A 421 4.51 -29.30 11.33
C LEU A 421 5.81 -28.84 10.69
N THR A 422 6.86 -28.71 11.51
CA THR A 422 8.22 -28.41 11.08
C THR A 422 9.07 -29.67 11.30
N LEU A 423 9.75 -30.14 10.28
CA LEU A 423 10.61 -31.33 10.28
C LEU A 423 12.08 -30.95 10.41
#